data_a6f5aa3825b2675a9332f12aa304c831
#
_entry.id   a6f5aa3825b2675a9332f12aa304c831
#
_cell.length_a   1.000
_cell.length_b   1.000
_cell.length_c   1.000
_cell.angle_alpha   90.00
_cell.angle_beta   90.00
_cell.angle_gamma   90.00
#
_symmetry.space_group_name_H-M   'P 1'
#
loop_
_entity.id
_entity.type
_entity.pdbx_description
1 polymer ?
#
loop_
_entity_poly.entity_id
_entity_poly.type
_entity_poly.pdbx_seq_one_letter_code
_entity_poly.pdbx_strand_id
1 'polypeptide(L)'
;MSFFQVNPHQTWKLYSKALEYADLHGEETVWDLYCGIGTISLFLAQKAKFVRGVEIVSAAIEDARRNARLNKIDNVEFFVGKAEEVLPREYEKNGVYADVIVVDPPRKGCDEMLLKTILKMQPKRVVYVSCDSATLARDLRFLCDNGYELKKVCGVDQFPQTVHVETVVLLSKGMVDSRKVKVDFSLEDMDLSEFKGKATYEQIKAYVLEKTGLKVSSLYIAQIKKKCGLDVGENFNPAKSENARQPQCTPEKEDAIMQAFRHFGII
;
A
#
# COMPACT_ATOMS: atom_id res chain seq x y z
N MET A 1 -16.90 -6.55 14.92
CA MET A 1 -15.75 -7.38 14.54
C MET A 1 -14.62 -6.43 14.14
N SER A 2 -13.47 -6.55 14.76
CA SER A 2 -12.27 -5.79 14.34
C SER A 2 -11.71 -6.44 13.07
N PHE A 3 -11.10 -5.60 12.23
CA PHE A 3 -10.39 -6.07 11.04
C PHE A 3 -9.15 -6.88 11.44
N PHE A 4 -8.93 -8.00 10.75
CA PHE A 4 -7.71 -8.80 10.86
C PHE A 4 -7.22 -9.14 9.45
N GLN A 5 -5.93 -9.02 9.24
CA GLN A 5 -5.31 -9.31 7.94
C GLN A 5 -5.46 -10.78 7.56
N VAL A 6 -6.07 -11.04 6.40
CA VAL A 6 -6.48 -12.40 6.00
C VAL A 6 -5.36 -13.23 5.37
N ASN A 7 -4.23 -12.62 4.98
CA ASN A 7 -3.08 -13.28 4.36
C ASN A 7 -1.87 -13.27 5.30
N PRO A 8 -1.68 -14.32 6.14
CA PRO A 8 -0.62 -14.31 7.16
C PRO A 8 0.80 -14.12 6.60
N HIS A 9 1.11 -14.72 5.44
CA HIS A 9 2.43 -14.61 4.82
C HIS A 9 2.74 -13.18 4.37
N GLN A 10 1.78 -12.52 3.74
CA GLN A 10 1.97 -11.14 3.30
C GLN A 10 1.86 -10.16 4.47
N THR A 11 1.01 -10.45 5.46
CA THR A 11 0.92 -9.68 6.70
C THR A 11 2.26 -9.61 7.42
N TRP A 12 2.99 -10.72 7.48
CA TRP A 12 4.34 -10.74 8.03
C TRP A 12 5.28 -9.80 7.27
N LYS A 13 5.25 -9.82 5.92
CA LYS A 13 6.07 -8.92 5.08
C LYS A 13 5.68 -7.45 5.31
N LEU A 14 4.37 -7.16 5.35
CA LEU A 14 3.85 -5.81 5.58
C LEU A 14 4.34 -5.25 6.93
N TYR A 15 4.17 -6.01 8.00
CA TYR A 15 4.57 -5.57 9.35
C TYR A 15 6.08 -5.53 9.53
N SER A 16 6.82 -6.47 8.92
CA SER A 16 8.28 -6.44 8.90
C SER A 16 8.79 -5.19 8.18
N LYS A 17 8.13 -4.78 7.08
CA LYS A 17 8.48 -3.57 6.36
C LYS A 17 8.14 -2.30 7.16
N ALA A 18 7.01 -2.27 7.85
CA ALA A 18 6.67 -1.18 8.75
C ALA A 18 7.69 -1.04 9.89
N LEU A 19 8.11 -2.16 10.49
CA LEU A 19 9.13 -2.19 11.54
C LEU A 19 10.51 -1.74 11.01
N GLU A 20 10.90 -2.19 9.81
CA GLU A 20 12.13 -1.73 9.14
C GLU A 20 12.13 -0.22 8.93
N TYR A 21 10.99 0.33 8.46
CA TYR A 21 10.87 1.77 8.19
C TYR A 21 10.77 2.60 9.46
N ALA A 22 10.22 2.04 10.54
CA ALA A 22 10.24 2.68 11.85
C ALA A 22 11.67 2.82 12.41
N ASP A 23 12.60 1.94 12.02
CA ASP A 23 14.04 2.01 12.35
C ASP A 23 14.29 2.25 13.84
N LEU A 24 13.78 1.32 14.68
CA LEU A 24 13.75 1.44 16.13
C LEU A 24 15.00 0.80 16.76
N HIS A 25 15.56 1.49 17.76
CA HIS A 25 16.80 1.11 18.47
C HIS A 25 16.63 0.96 19.98
N GLY A 26 15.39 0.96 20.48
CA GLY A 26 15.07 0.74 21.89
C GLY A 26 14.87 2.02 22.73
N GLU A 27 15.07 3.18 22.14
CA GLU A 27 14.94 4.48 22.85
C GLU A 27 13.69 5.26 22.41
N GLU A 28 13.06 4.85 21.30
CA GLU A 28 11.98 5.60 20.68
C GLU A 28 10.63 5.34 21.35
N THR A 29 9.87 6.41 21.49
CA THR A 29 8.43 6.36 21.76
C THR A 29 7.67 6.38 20.43
N VAL A 30 6.80 5.41 20.25
CA VAL A 30 6.04 5.21 19.01
C VAL A 30 4.54 5.37 19.27
N TRP A 31 3.84 6.04 18.36
CA TRP A 31 2.39 6.00 18.27
C TRP A 31 1.97 5.14 17.09
N ASP A 32 1.05 4.19 17.34
CA ASP A 32 0.38 3.36 16.33
C ASP A 32 -1.08 3.79 16.27
N LEU A 33 -1.42 4.54 15.23
CA LEU A 33 -2.74 5.12 15.06
C LEU A 33 -3.57 4.25 14.11
N TYR A 34 -4.80 3.95 14.53
CA TYR A 34 -5.68 2.94 13.95
C TYR A 34 -5.19 1.50 14.23
N CYS A 35 -4.75 1.24 15.45
CA CYS A 35 -4.01 0.02 15.82
C CYS A 35 -4.84 -1.28 15.79
N GLY A 36 -6.15 -1.21 15.66
CA GLY A 36 -7.04 -2.37 15.70
C GLY A 36 -6.85 -3.21 16.95
N ILE A 37 -6.60 -4.49 16.79
CA ILE A 37 -6.31 -5.44 17.90
C ILE A 37 -4.85 -5.41 18.37
N GLY A 38 -4.10 -4.36 17.99
CA GLY A 38 -2.73 -4.10 18.43
C GLY A 38 -1.64 -4.87 17.72
N THR A 39 -1.89 -5.45 16.56
CA THR A 39 -0.93 -6.34 15.91
C THR A 39 0.36 -5.59 15.53
N ILE A 40 0.26 -4.45 14.85
CA ILE A 40 1.43 -3.61 14.49
C ILE A 40 2.08 -3.08 15.77
N SER A 41 1.29 -2.60 16.75
CA SER A 41 1.81 -2.13 18.03
C SER A 41 2.72 -3.14 18.72
N LEU A 42 2.30 -4.42 18.75
CA LEU A 42 3.09 -5.51 19.39
C LEU A 42 4.36 -5.86 18.60
N PHE A 43 4.33 -5.72 17.28
CA PHE A 43 5.55 -5.84 16.46
C PHE A 43 6.55 -4.71 16.78
N LEU A 44 6.08 -3.48 16.86
CA LEU A 44 6.90 -2.31 17.17
C LEU A 44 7.48 -2.37 18.59
N ALA A 45 6.68 -2.83 19.55
CA ALA A 45 7.07 -2.93 20.97
C ALA A 45 8.31 -3.83 21.21
N GLN A 46 8.60 -4.76 20.30
CA GLN A 46 9.79 -5.59 20.39
C GLN A 46 11.11 -4.79 20.26
N LYS A 47 11.05 -3.60 19.66
CA LYS A 47 12.24 -2.75 19.41
C LYS A 47 12.06 -1.31 19.86
N ALA A 48 10.87 -0.90 20.29
CA ALA A 48 10.60 0.43 20.81
C ALA A 48 10.85 0.48 22.33
N LYS A 49 11.16 1.67 22.84
CA LYS A 49 11.09 1.95 24.26
C LYS A 49 9.67 1.83 24.79
N PHE A 50 8.73 2.42 24.08
CA PHE A 50 7.32 2.41 24.46
C PHE A 50 6.43 2.63 23.24
N VAL A 51 5.29 1.92 23.16
CA VAL A 51 4.31 2.06 22.08
C VAL A 51 2.96 2.48 22.65
N ARG A 52 2.32 3.45 21.99
CA ARG A 52 0.94 3.87 22.27
C ARG A 52 0.05 3.58 21.09
N GLY A 53 -0.94 2.71 21.27
CA GLY A 53 -1.93 2.35 20.26
C GLY A 53 -3.24 3.10 20.44
N VAL A 54 -3.84 3.56 19.35
CA VAL A 54 -5.15 4.24 19.34
C VAL A 54 -6.08 3.54 18.37
N GLU A 55 -7.29 3.24 18.86
CA GLU A 55 -8.35 2.61 18.04
C GLU A 55 -9.72 3.06 18.54
N ILE A 56 -10.64 3.33 17.62
CA ILE A 56 -11.99 3.79 17.95
C ILE A 56 -12.88 2.68 18.52
N VAL A 57 -12.62 1.43 18.13
CA VAL A 57 -13.42 0.28 18.52
C VAL A 57 -12.96 -0.26 19.87
N SER A 58 -13.74 -0.05 20.93
CA SER A 58 -13.39 -0.46 22.29
C SER A 58 -13.11 -1.97 22.42
N ALA A 59 -13.88 -2.82 21.76
CA ALA A 59 -13.66 -4.26 21.76
C ALA A 59 -12.30 -4.64 21.14
N ALA A 60 -11.83 -3.91 20.11
CA ALA A 60 -10.51 -4.12 19.53
C ALA A 60 -9.40 -3.75 20.54
N ILE A 61 -9.57 -2.69 21.31
CA ILE A 61 -8.62 -2.32 22.38
C ILE A 61 -8.59 -3.35 23.50
N GLU A 62 -9.73 -3.94 23.87
CA GLU A 62 -9.77 -5.05 24.84
C GLU A 62 -8.95 -6.24 24.32
N ASP A 63 -9.13 -6.59 23.06
CA ASP A 63 -8.34 -7.65 22.39
C ASP A 63 -6.85 -7.24 22.33
N ALA A 64 -6.51 -6.00 21.99
CA ALA A 64 -5.13 -5.51 21.96
C ALA A 64 -4.44 -5.68 23.33
N ARG A 65 -5.11 -5.27 24.40
CA ARG A 65 -4.63 -5.44 25.79
C ARG A 65 -4.47 -6.92 26.17
N ARG A 66 -5.42 -7.77 25.73
CA ARG A 66 -5.32 -9.23 25.92
C ARG A 66 -4.13 -9.82 25.15
N ASN A 67 -3.96 -9.42 23.91
CA ASN A 67 -2.85 -9.85 23.06
C ASN A 67 -1.49 -9.44 23.66
N ALA A 68 -1.37 -8.22 24.18
CA ALA A 68 -0.17 -7.75 24.88
C ALA A 68 0.17 -8.67 26.08
N ARG A 69 -0.83 -8.96 26.94
CA ARG A 69 -0.64 -9.86 28.10
C ARG A 69 -0.24 -11.27 27.67
N LEU A 70 -0.90 -11.85 26.64
CA LEU A 70 -0.61 -13.19 26.14
C LEU A 70 0.83 -13.29 25.61
N ASN A 71 1.34 -12.23 24.99
CA ASN A 71 2.70 -12.16 24.45
C ASN A 71 3.74 -11.63 25.47
N LYS A 72 3.34 -11.33 26.71
CA LYS A 72 4.19 -10.78 27.76
C LYS A 72 4.89 -9.48 27.35
N ILE A 73 4.17 -8.63 26.64
CA ILE A 73 4.62 -7.30 26.20
C ILE A 73 4.00 -6.27 27.15
N ASP A 74 4.82 -5.55 27.89
CA ASP A 74 4.44 -4.61 28.96
C ASP A 74 4.76 -3.13 28.62
N ASN A 75 5.52 -2.89 27.57
CA ASN A 75 5.89 -1.57 27.09
C ASN A 75 4.88 -1.03 26.04
N VAL A 76 3.59 -1.32 26.25
CA VAL A 76 2.49 -0.82 25.40
C VAL A 76 1.35 -0.25 26.22
N GLU A 77 0.71 0.78 25.69
CA GLU A 77 -0.51 1.37 26.21
C GLU A 77 -1.53 1.57 25.10
N PHE A 78 -2.83 1.33 25.39
CA PHE A 78 -3.88 1.41 24.36
C PHE A 78 -5.00 2.34 24.79
N PHE A 79 -5.39 3.24 23.89
CA PHE A 79 -6.42 4.26 24.04
C PHE A 79 -7.63 3.96 23.16
N VAL A 80 -8.83 4.01 23.74
CA VAL A 80 -10.09 3.99 22.99
C VAL A 80 -10.44 5.40 22.55
N GLY A 81 -10.62 5.62 21.27
CA GLY A 81 -11.05 6.90 20.71
C GLY A 81 -10.59 7.08 19.26
N LYS A 82 -11.02 8.18 18.67
CA LYS A 82 -10.54 8.57 17.35
C LYS A 82 -9.11 9.08 17.42
N ALA A 83 -8.27 8.68 16.45
CA ALA A 83 -6.87 9.12 16.41
C ALA A 83 -6.76 10.65 16.37
N GLU A 84 -7.63 11.31 15.60
CA GLU A 84 -7.71 12.77 15.47
C GLU A 84 -8.16 13.51 16.73
N GLU A 85 -8.68 12.81 17.74
CA GLU A 85 -9.08 13.36 19.04
C GLU A 85 -8.07 12.99 20.14
N VAL A 86 -7.62 11.73 20.14
CA VAL A 86 -6.72 11.19 21.18
C VAL A 86 -5.32 11.79 21.04
N LEU A 87 -4.73 11.77 19.84
CA LEU A 87 -3.36 12.25 19.64
C LEU A 87 -3.20 13.73 20.01
N PRO A 88 -4.06 14.67 19.55
CA PRO A 88 -3.97 16.07 19.98
C PRO A 88 -4.12 16.26 21.49
N ARG A 89 -5.05 15.53 22.11
CA ARG A 89 -5.27 15.61 23.55
C ARG A 89 -4.04 15.18 24.35
N GLU A 90 -3.44 14.06 24.00
CA GLU A 90 -2.25 13.54 24.71
C GLU A 90 -1.03 14.44 24.46
N TYR A 91 -0.88 14.97 23.25
CA TYR A 91 0.19 15.89 22.92
C TYR A 91 0.03 17.25 23.61
N GLU A 92 -1.14 17.90 23.49
CA GLU A 92 -1.35 19.28 23.96
C GLU A 92 -1.55 19.37 25.48
N LYS A 93 -2.24 18.36 26.09
CA LYS A 93 -2.56 18.40 27.54
C LYS A 93 -1.55 17.64 28.38
N ASN A 94 -1.05 16.53 27.89
CA ASN A 94 -0.19 15.63 28.67
C ASN A 94 1.28 15.70 28.25
N GLY A 95 1.62 16.51 27.24
CA GLY A 95 3.00 16.68 26.75
C GLY A 95 3.60 15.39 26.17
N VAL A 96 2.77 14.44 25.76
CA VAL A 96 3.25 13.16 25.26
C VAL A 96 3.75 13.31 23.83
N TYR A 97 5.02 13.03 23.62
CA TYR A 97 5.72 13.16 22.36
C TYR A 97 5.87 11.79 21.64
N ALA A 98 6.11 11.82 20.33
CA ALA A 98 6.46 10.65 19.55
C ALA A 98 7.75 10.89 18.75
N ASP A 99 8.67 9.93 18.78
CA ASP A 99 9.80 9.88 17.84
C ASP A 99 9.36 9.35 16.49
N VAL A 100 8.45 8.38 16.49
CA VAL A 100 7.90 7.74 15.31
C VAL A 100 6.39 7.64 15.42
N ILE A 101 5.68 7.94 14.35
CA ILE A 101 4.24 7.70 14.20
C ILE A 101 4.03 6.68 13.10
N VAL A 102 3.27 5.64 13.40
CA VAL A 102 2.79 4.66 12.42
C VAL A 102 1.30 4.86 12.25
N VAL A 103 0.82 4.90 11.01
CA VAL A 103 -0.60 5.02 10.68
C VAL A 103 -1.01 3.91 9.71
N ASP A 104 -2.16 3.28 9.97
CA ASP A 104 -2.82 2.31 9.07
C ASP A 104 -4.31 2.68 8.96
N PRO A 105 -4.63 3.84 8.33
CA PRO A 105 -5.97 4.36 8.30
C PRO A 105 -6.90 3.54 7.39
N PRO A 106 -8.23 3.67 7.55
CA PRO A 106 -9.18 3.13 6.60
C PRO A 106 -9.01 3.76 5.21
N ARG A 107 -9.68 3.20 4.19
CA ARG A 107 -9.58 3.65 2.78
C ARG A 107 -9.75 5.16 2.55
N LYS A 108 -10.45 5.88 3.41
CA LYS A 108 -10.59 7.34 3.34
C LYS A 108 -9.31 8.12 3.64
N GLY A 109 -8.26 7.46 4.12
CA GLY A 109 -7.02 8.08 4.59
C GLY A 109 -7.14 8.70 5.99
N CYS A 110 -6.13 9.47 6.38
CA CYS A 110 -6.11 10.19 7.64
C CYS A 110 -7.03 11.43 7.62
N ASP A 111 -7.55 11.76 8.80
CA ASP A 111 -8.26 13.03 9.01
C ASP A 111 -7.27 14.20 8.95
N GLU A 112 -7.73 15.35 8.46
CA GLU A 112 -6.90 16.55 8.32
C GLU A 112 -6.37 17.05 9.68
N MET A 113 -7.17 16.94 10.75
CA MET A 113 -6.75 17.33 12.09
C MET A 113 -5.63 16.44 12.61
N LEU A 114 -5.68 15.13 12.30
CA LEU A 114 -4.61 14.20 12.62
C LEU A 114 -3.32 14.56 11.88
N LEU A 115 -3.38 14.82 10.57
CA LEU A 115 -2.21 15.24 9.78
C LEU A 115 -1.62 16.55 10.32
N LYS A 116 -2.44 17.53 10.68
CA LYS A 116 -1.99 18.78 11.32
C LYS A 116 -1.31 18.55 12.69
N THR A 117 -1.82 17.58 13.45
CA THR A 117 -1.21 17.23 14.75
C THR A 117 0.14 16.55 14.56
N ILE A 118 0.28 15.67 13.57
CA ILE A 118 1.57 15.08 13.17
C ILE A 118 2.57 16.19 12.83
N LEU A 119 2.15 17.18 12.04
CA LEU A 119 3.00 18.32 11.69
C LEU A 119 3.40 19.17 12.90
N LYS A 120 2.51 19.39 13.86
CA LYS A 120 2.82 20.11 15.12
C LYS A 120 3.78 19.33 16.02
N MET A 121 3.56 18.02 16.16
CA MET A 121 4.38 17.12 16.97
C MET A 121 5.77 16.91 16.36
N GLN A 122 5.88 16.96 15.04
CA GLN A 122 7.14 16.83 14.29
C GLN A 122 7.94 15.55 14.61
N PRO A 123 7.34 14.35 14.60
CA PRO A 123 8.10 13.12 14.77
C PRO A 123 9.23 13.01 13.72
N LYS A 124 10.32 12.34 14.10
CA LYS A 124 11.46 12.13 13.22
C LYS A 124 11.07 11.34 11.97
N ARG A 125 10.16 10.37 12.14
CA ARG A 125 9.67 9.47 11.09
C ARG A 125 8.16 9.28 11.18
N VAL A 126 7.54 9.18 9.99
CA VAL A 126 6.15 8.73 9.85
C VAL A 126 6.16 7.53 8.92
N VAL A 127 5.65 6.40 9.39
CA VAL A 127 5.42 5.19 8.60
C VAL A 127 3.94 5.12 8.27
N TYR A 128 3.60 5.15 6.99
CA TYR A 128 2.22 5.13 6.52
C TYR A 128 1.94 3.81 5.80
N VAL A 129 1.03 3.01 6.33
CA VAL A 129 0.48 1.81 5.68
C VAL A 129 -0.84 2.20 5.03
N SER A 130 -1.12 1.76 3.82
CA SER A 130 -2.35 2.11 3.11
C SER A 130 -2.78 1.04 2.11
N CYS A 131 -4.07 0.74 2.11
CA CYS A 131 -4.73 -0.08 1.10
C CYS A 131 -5.33 0.72 -0.08
N ASP A 132 -5.19 2.06 -0.08
CA ASP A 132 -5.73 2.94 -1.12
C ASP A 132 -4.70 3.98 -1.56
N SER A 133 -4.22 3.85 -2.79
CA SER A 133 -3.16 4.70 -3.33
C SER A 133 -3.57 6.15 -3.56
N ALA A 134 -4.86 6.43 -3.81
CA ALA A 134 -5.32 7.77 -4.09
C ALA A 134 -5.36 8.63 -2.81
N THR A 135 -5.92 8.09 -1.73
CA THR A 135 -5.92 8.76 -0.43
C THR A 135 -4.53 8.84 0.17
N LEU A 136 -3.70 7.81 -0.02
CA LEU A 136 -2.29 7.83 0.34
C LEU A 136 -1.57 9.01 -0.34
N ALA A 137 -1.70 9.16 -1.66
CA ALA A 137 -1.05 10.24 -2.40
C ALA A 137 -1.47 11.63 -1.91
N ARG A 138 -2.76 11.82 -1.57
CA ARG A 138 -3.29 13.05 -0.98
C ARG A 138 -2.61 13.37 0.35
N ASP A 139 -2.54 12.40 1.25
CA ASP A 139 -2.01 12.59 2.60
C ASP A 139 -0.48 12.79 2.57
N LEU A 140 0.22 12.01 1.72
CA LEU A 140 1.66 12.19 1.49
C LEU A 140 1.98 13.57 0.95
N ARG A 141 1.20 14.06 -0.02
CA ARG A 141 1.37 15.41 -0.55
C ARG A 141 1.24 16.45 0.55
N PHE A 142 0.20 16.34 1.40
CA PHE A 142 0.01 17.26 2.51
C PHE A 142 1.21 17.27 3.48
N LEU A 143 1.73 16.11 3.85
CA LEU A 143 2.90 16.00 4.74
C LEU A 143 4.17 16.54 4.06
N CYS A 144 4.39 16.21 2.78
CA CYS A 144 5.58 16.64 2.04
C CYS A 144 5.57 18.16 1.77
N ASP A 145 4.42 18.75 1.44
CA ASP A 145 4.28 20.19 1.26
C ASP A 145 4.54 20.97 2.58
N ASN A 146 4.52 20.27 3.73
CA ASN A 146 4.72 20.83 5.07
C ASN A 146 5.98 20.32 5.78
N GLY A 147 7.01 19.90 5.04
CA GLY A 147 8.36 19.72 5.57
C GLY A 147 8.76 18.27 5.86
N TYR A 148 7.96 17.27 5.44
CA TYR A 148 8.39 15.88 5.38
C TYR A 148 8.92 15.55 4.00
N GLU A 149 9.84 14.59 3.94
CA GLU A 149 10.35 14.01 2.70
C GLU A 149 9.94 12.55 2.57
N LEU A 150 9.42 12.17 1.42
CA LEU A 150 9.19 10.78 1.07
C LEU A 150 10.53 10.08 0.85
N LYS A 151 10.87 9.10 1.67
CA LYS A 151 12.17 8.40 1.61
C LYS A 151 12.09 7.04 0.96
N LYS A 152 11.06 6.26 1.30
CA LYS A 152 10.89 4.88 0.79
C LYS A 152 9.42 4.60 0.52
N VAL A 153 9.16 3.80 -0.49
CA VAL A 153 7.84 3.25 -0.82
C VAL A 153 8.00 1.76 -1.11
N CYS A 154 7.12 0.93 -0.56
CA CYS A 154 7.10 -0.50 -0.83
C CYS A 154 5.65 -0.96 -1.01
N GLY A 155 5.34 -1.58 -2.14
CA GLY A 155 4.07 -2.28 -2.34
C GLY A 155 4.15 -3.70 -1.79
N VAL A 156 3.05 -4.17 -1.17
CA VAL A 156 2.89 -5.54 -0.67
C VAL A 156 1.61 -6.11 -1.26
N ASP A 157 1.70 -7.21 -2.00
CA ASP A 157 0.56 -7.90 -2.58
C ASP A 157 -0.19 -8.71 -1.51
N GLN A 158 -0.92 -7.97 -0.65
CA GLN A 158 -1.72 -8.53 0.44
C GLN A 158 -2.93 -9.30 -0.06
N PHE A 159 -3.47 -8.87 -1.21
CA PHE A 159 -4.69 -9.42 -1.81
C PHE A 159 -4.42 -9.87 -3.24
N PRO A 160 -3.69 -11.01 -3.44
CA PRO A 160 -3.34 -11.50 -4.76
C PRO A 160 -4.57 -11.65 -5.67
N GLN A 161 -4.38 -11.35 -6.95
CA GLN A 161 -5.43 -11.42 -8.00
C GLN A 161 -6.55 -10.36 -7.86
N THR A 162 -6.36 -9.35 -7.00
CA THR A 162 -7.24 -8.19 -6.92
C THR A 162 -6.54 -6.92 -7.43
N VAL A 163 -7.28 -5.81 -7.53
CA VAL A 163 -6.72 -4.50 -7.88
C VAL A 163 -6.14 -3.76 -6.65
N HIS A 164 -6.13 -4.40 -5.49
CA HIS A 164 -5.72 -3.79 -4.23
C HIS A 164 -4.28 -4.17 -3.89
N VAL A 165 -3.45 -3.17 -3.60
CA VAL A 165 -2.09 -3.32 -3.14
C VAL A 165 -1.93 -2.54 -1.84
N GLU A 166 -1.45 -3.21 -0.80
CA GLU A 166 -1.01 -2.51 0.40
C GLU A 166 0.30 -1.80 0.12
N THR A 167 0.43 -0.59 0.62
CA THR A 167 1.63 0.22 0.40
C THR A 167 2.18 0.71 1.72
N VAL A 168 3.46 0.45 1.98
CA VAL A 168 4.18 0.98 3.15
C VAL A 168 5.09 2.10 2.69
N VAL A 169 4.99 3.24 3.35
CA VAL A 169 5.75 4.44 3.03
C VAL A 169 6.51 4.93 4.25
N LEU A 170 7.75 5.34 4.05
CA LEU A 170 8.55 6.07 5.02
C LEU A 170 8.63 7.54 4.64
N LEU A 171 8.19 8.41 5.55
CA LEU A 171 8.51 9.83 5.52
C LEU A 171 9.45 10.15 6.67
N SER A 172 10.41 11.02 6.43
CA SER A 172 11.24 11.62 7.48
C SER A 172 11.13 13.14 7.43
N LYS A 173 11.37 13.78 8.57
CA LYS A 173 11.46 15.23 8.64
C LYS A 173 12.62 15.68 7.75
N GLY A 174 12.34 16.45 6.68
CA GLY A 174 13.34 16.99 5.76
C GLY A 174 13.99 18.27 6.26
N MET A 175 15.18 18.55 5.78
CA MET A 175 15.66 19.92 5.73
C MET A 175 15.00 20.59 4.53
N VAL A 176 14.51 21.81 4.68
CA VAL A 176 13.52 22.53 3.83
C VAL A 176 13.93 22.75 2.35
N ASP A 177 14.86 22.00 1.77
CA ASP A 177 15.47 22.37 0.49
C ASP A 177 15.45 21.32 -0.64
N SER A 178 14.62 20.27 -0.58
CA SER A 178 14.56 19.34 -1.71
C SER A 178 13.14 19.07 -2.22
N ARG A 179 12.77 19.76 -3.31
CA ARG A 179 11.55 19.52 -4.10
C ARG A 179 11.65 18.30 -5.04
N LYS A 180 12.62 17.40 -4.83
CA LYS A 180 12.81 16.20 -5.67
C LYS A 180 12.70 14.94 -4.84
N VAL A 181 11.63 14.17 -5.08
CA VAL A 181 11.49 12.79 -4.59
C VAL A 181 12.20 11.88 -5.59
N LYS A 182 13.28 11.23 -5.18
CA LYS A 182 13.87 10.14 -5.95
C LYS A 182 13.18 8.86 -5.51
N VAL A 183 12.35 8.30 -6.37
CA VAL A 183 11.72 7.00 -6.15
C VAL A 183 12.60 5.97 -6.86
N ASP A 184 13.39 5.23 -6.09
CA ASP A 184 14.16 4.11 -6.63
C ASP A 184 13.26 2.87 -6.58
N PHE A 185 12.76 2.44 -7.74
CA PHE A 185 12.13 1.15 -7.91
C PHE A 185 13.23 0.14 -8.25
N SER A 186 13.59 -0.71 -7.30
CA SER A 186 14.36 -1.92 -7.59
C SER A 186 13.40 -3.00 -8.06
N LEU A 187 13.45 -3.32 -9.35
CA LEU A 187 12.76 -4.49 -9.91
C LEU A 187 13.49 -5.80 -9.54
N GLU A 188 14.67 -5.71 -8.94
CA GLU A 188 15.52 -6.86 -8.58
C GLU A 188 14.98 -7.63 -7.37
N ASP A 189 14.21 -6.97 -6.50
CA ASP A 189 13.56 -7.61 -5.33
C ASP A 189 12.20 -8.24 -5.66
N MET A 190 11.70 -8.05 -6.88
CA MET A 190 10.52 -8.75 -7.38
C MET A 190 10.97 -10.06 -8.01
N ASP A 191 10.61 -11.19 -7.41
CA ASP A 191 10.77 -12.50 -8.05
C ASP A 191 9.89 -12.56 -9.31
N LEU A 192 10.47 -12.14 -10.44
CA LEU A 192 9.81 -12.13 -11.75
C LEU A 192 9.62 -13.55 -12.32
N SER A 193 10.07 -14.60 -11.61
CA SER A 193 9.93 -15.99 -12.08
C SER A 193 8.46 -16.44 -12.10
N GLU A 194 7.59 -15.86 -11.27
CA GLU A 194 6.14 -16.11 -11.29
C GLU A 194 5.38 -15.33 -12.38
N PHE A 195 6.01 -14.34 -13.03
CA PHE A 195 5.39 -13.52 -14.09
C PHE A 195 5.67 -14.01 -15.50
N LYS A 196 6.37 -15.13 -15.68
CA LYS A 196 6.51 -15.76 -16.99
C LYS A 196 5.14 -16.22 -17.48
N GLY A 197 4.58 -15.51 -18.46
CA GLY A 197 3.33 -15.84 -19.12
C GLY A 197 2.13 -14.93 -18.87
N LYS A 198 2.23 -13.87 -18.03
CA LYS A 198 1.09 -12.99 -17.71
C LYS A 198 1.36 -11.51 -17.97
N ALA A 199 1.66 -11.14 -19.23
CA ALA A 199 1.68 -9.72 -19.57
C ALA A 199 0.25 -9.15 -19.55
N THR A 200 0.11 -7.95 -18.98
CA THR A 200 -1.16 -7.20 -19.00
C THR A 200 -1.46 -6.68 -20.42
N TYR A 201 -2.73 -6.40 -20.69
CA TYR A 201 -3.13 -5.82 -21.98
C TYR A 201 -2.42 -4.48 -22.26
N GLU A 202 -2.15 -3.69 -21.23
CA GLU A 202 -1.45 -2.41 -21.37
C GLU A 202 0.03 -2.62 -21.74
N GLN A 203 0.70 -3.60 -21.16
CA GLN A 203 2.08 -3.96 -21.53
C GLN A 203 2.17 -4.45 -22.98
N ILE A 204 1.20 -5.27 -23.41
CA ILE A 204 1.12 -5.73 -24.81
C ILE A 204 0.90 -4.55 -25.75
N LYS A 205 -0.01 -3.61 -25.43
CA LYS A 205 -0.25 -2.40 -26.23
C LYS A 205 0.99 -1.52 -26.33
N ALA A 206 1.68 -1.30 -25.21
CA ALA A 206 2.90 -0.50 -25.14
C ALA A 206 4.02 -1.11 -26.00
N TYR A 207 4.25 -2.42 -25.87
CA TYR A 207 5.23 -3.14 -26.67
C TYR A 207 4.94 -3.06 -28.18
N VAL A 208 3.68 -3.32 -28.59
CA VAL A 208 3.29 -3.24 -30.00
C VAL A 208 3.49 -1.84 -30.54
N LEU A 209 3.09 -0.82 -29.79
CA LEU A 209 3.27 0.57 -30.21
C LEU A 209 4.75 0.94 -30.35
N GLU A 210 5.59 0.54 -29.40
CA GLU A 210 7.04 0.81 -29.41
C GLU A 210 7.76 0.12 -30.57
N LYS A 211 7.43 -1.17 -30.82
CA LYS A 211 8.15 -1.98 -31.81
C LYS A 211 7.64 -1.82 -33.25
N THR A 212 6.36 -1.50 -33.40
CA THR A 212 5.74 -1.47 -34.75
C THR A 212 5.06 -0.15 -35.11
N GLY A 213 4.93 0.77 -34.17
CA GLY A 213 4.15 2.01 -34.34
C GLY A 213 2.62 1.80 -34.41
N LEU A 214 2.14 0.57 -34.32
CA LEU A 214 0.71 0.24 -34.46
C LEU A 214 -0.02 0.38 -33.13
N LYS A 215 -1.19 1.02 -33.16
CA LYS A 215 -2.11 1.04 -32.00
C LYS A 215 -3.06 -0.15 -32.05
N VAL A 216 -3.05 -0.97 -30.99
CA VAL A 216 -3.93 -2.13 -30.82
C VAL A 216 -4.88 -1.91 -29.64
N SER A 217 -6.12 -2.43 -29.76
CA SER A 217 -7.12 -2.36 -28.71
C SER A 217 -7.12 -3.62 -27.84
N SER A 218 -7.66 -3.53 -26.63
CA SER A 218 -7.89 -4.69 -25.75
C SER A 218 -8.74 -5.77 -26.44
N LEU A 219 -9.70 -5.35 -27.29
CA LEU A 219 -10.54 -6.26 -28.05
C LEU A 219 -9.71 -7.12 -29.03
N TYR A 220 -8.76 -6.52 -29.76
CA TYR A 220 -7.89 -7.27 -30.68
C TYR A 220 -6.99 -8.25 -29.92
N ILE A 221 -6.42 -7.83 -28.79
CA ILE A 221 -5.61 -8.72 -27.97
C ILE A 221 -6.45 -9.92 -27.47
N ALA A 222 -7.69 -9.68 -27.03
CA ALA A 222 -8.61 -10.74 -26.62
C ALA A 222 -8.97 -11.70 -27.77
N GLN A 223 -9.22 -11.17 -28.99
CA GLN A 223 -9.48 -11.99 -30.18
C GLN A 223 -8.31 -12.92 -30.50
N ILE A 224 -7.06 -12.40 -30.44
CA ILE A 224 -5.87 -13.19 -30.71
C ILE A 224 -5.59 -14.20 -29.60
N LYS A 225 -5.77 -13.84 -28.32
CA LYS A 225 -5.72 -14.80 -27.21
C LYS A 225 -6.67 -15.97 -27.44
N LYS A 226 -7.93 -15.70 -27.77
CA LYS A 226 -8.93 -16.72 -28.06
C LYS A 226 -8.52 -17.60 -29.24
N LYS A 227 -7.96 -16.99 -30.30
CA LYS A 227 -7.44 -17.72 -31.49
C LYS A 227 -6.28 -18.67 -31.14
N CYS A 228 -5.46 -18.28 -30.15
CA CYS A 228 -4.36 -19.10 -29.62
C CYS A 228 -4.79 -20.11 -28.53
N GLY A 229 -6.09 -20.26 -28.24
CA GLY A 229 -6.59 -21.17 -27.21
C GLY A 229 -6.30 -20.74 -25.79
N LEU A 230 -5.98 -19.46 -25.57
CA LEU A 230 -5.67 -18.91 -24.27
C LEU A 230 -6.94 -18.37 -23.58
N ASP A 231 -6.95 -18.44 -22.25
CA ASP A 231 -8.04 -17.91 -21.43
C ASP A 231 -8.17 -16.39 -21.56
N VAL A 232 -9.39 -15.89 -21.73
CA VAL A 232 -9.73 -14.48 -22.03
C VAL A 232 -10.66 -13.97 -20.97
N GLY A 233 -10.57 -14.27 -19.73
CA GLY A 233 -11.41 -13.72 -18.67
C GLY A 233 -12.85 -13.32 -19.06
N GLU A 234 -13.74 -13.20 -18.13
CA GLU A 234 -15.13 -12.78 -18.39
C GLU A 234 -15.22 -11.36 -18.95
N ASN A 235 -16.01 -11.20 -20.02
CA ASN A 235 -16.26 -9.90 -20.61
C ASN A 235 -17.36 -9.15 -19.84
N PHE A 236 -16.98 -8.16 -19.04
CA PHE A 236 -17.90 -7.33 -18.24
C PHE A 236 -18.78 -6.37 -19.07
N ASN A 237 -18.51 -6.23 -20.40
CA ASN A 237 -19.33 -5.45 -21.32
C ASN A 237 -19.77 -6.31 -22.50
N PRO A 238 -20.77 -7.19 -22.34
CA PRO A 238 -21.32 -7.95 -23.46
C PRO A 238 -21.96 -7.02 -24.50
N ALA A 239 -21.90 -7.42 -25.77
CA ALA A 239 -22.53 -6.66 -26.84
C ALA A 239 -24.04 -6.54 -26.58
N LYS A 240 -24.60 -5.32 -26.80
CA LYS A 240 -26.03 -5.02 -26.57
C LYS A 240 -27.00 -5.75 -27.52
N SER A 241 -26.51 -6.46 -28.52
CA SER A 241 -27.32 -7.30 -29.43
C SER A 241 -26.47 -8.48 -29.96
N GLU A 242 -27.12 -9.63 -30.17
CA GLU A 242 -26.48 -10.85 -30.71
C GLU A 242 -25.90 -10.67 -32.13
N ASN A 243 -26.34 -9.66 -32.86
CA ASN A 243 -25.92 -9.36 -34.24
C ASN A 243 -24.92 -8.19 -34.34
N ALA A 244 -24.34 -7.71 -33.27
CA ALA A 244 -23.36 -6.62 -33.31
C ALA A 244 -22.07 -7.10 -34.01
N ARG A 245 -21.77 -6.56 -35.19
CA ARG A 245 -20.49 -6.80 -35.90
C ARG A 245 -19.36 -6.24 -35.08
N GLN A 246 -18.55 -7.11 -34.54
CA GLN A 246 -17.30 -6.71 -33.85
C GLN A 246 -16.20 -6.43 -34.89
N PRO A 247 -15.43 -5.34 -34.73
CA PRO A 247 -14.28 -5.09 -35.57
C PRO A 247 -13.29 -6.26 -35.47
N GLN A 248 -12.80 -6.77 -36.60
CA GLN A 248 -11.80 -7.82 -36.63
C GLN A 248 -10.38 -7.26 -36.65
N CYS A 249 -9.44 -7.94 -36.00
CA CYS A 249 -8.04 -7.60 -36.04
C CYS A 249 -7.49 -7.74 -37.46
N THR A 250 -6.75 -6.72 -37.93
CA THR A 250 -6.08 -6.80 -39.24
C THR A 250 -4.87 -7.72 -39.15
N PRO A 251 -4.45 -8.38 -40.28
CA PRO A 251 -3.29 -9.27 -40.26
C PRO A 251 -2.02 -8.63 -39.67
N GLU A 252 -1.71 -7.40 -40.03
CA GLU A 252 -0.54 -6.66 -39.51
C GLU A 252 -0.58 -6.48 -37.98
N LYS A 253 -1.76 -6.17 -37.42
CA LYS A 253 -1.93 -6.04 -35.97
C LYS A 253 -1.93 -7.40 -35.29
N GLU A 254 -2.42 -8.43 -35.93
CA GLU A 254 -2.35 -9.80 -35.44
C GLU A 254 -0.89 -10.24 -35.29
N ASP A 255 -0.06 -10.06 -36.34
CA ASP A 255 1.36 -10.39 -36.28
C ASP A 255 2.10 -9.61 -35.17
N ALA A 256 1.82 -8.33 -35.03
CA ALA A 256 2.39 -7.51 -33.97
C ALA A 256 2.01 -8.00 -32.56
N ILE A 257 0.75 -8.39 -32.35
CA ILE A 257 0.28 -8.96 -31.08
C ILE A 257 0.91 -10.33 -30.83
N MET A 258 1.05 -11.17 -31.87
CA MET A 258 1.71 -12.45 -31.74
C MET A 258 3.20 -12.34 -31.40
N GLN A 259 3.89 -11.33 -31.93
CA GLN A 259 5.27 -11.01 -31.52
C GLN A 259 5.33 -10.59 -30.05
N ALA A 260 4.40 -9.76 -29.58
CA ALA A 260 4.30 -9.40 -28.19
C ALA A 260 4.04 -10.62 -27.28
N PHE A 261 3.17 -11.55 -27.67
CA PHE A 261 2.90 -12.77 -26.93
C PHE A 261 4.15 -13.65 -26.79
N ARG A 262 4.95 -13.81 -27.86
CA ARG A 262 6.23 -14.52 -27.79
C ARG A 262 7.23 -13.80 -26.89
N HIS A 263 7.32 -12.48 -27.00
CA HIS A 263 8.23 -11.66 -26.17
C HIS A 263 7.94 -11.81 -24.68
N PHE A 264 6.66 -11.84 -24.31
CA PHE A 264 6.24 -11.98 -22.92
C PHE A 264 6.09 -13.46 -22.48
N GLY A 265 6.42 -14.43 -23.32
CA GLY A 265 6.30 -15.86 -23.00
C GLY A 265 4.86 -16.33 -22.77
N ILE A 266 3.88 -15.69 -23.44
CA ILE A 266 2.46 -16.05 -23.37
C ILE A 266 2.19 -17.27 -24.29
N ILE A 267 2.93 -17.38 -25.41
CA ILE A 267 2.93 -18.49 -26.36
C ILE A 267 4.35 -18.85 -26.76
#